data_39f699433b06efa0a82700e800afba90
#
_entry.id   39f699433b06efa0a82700e800afba90
#
_cell.length_a   1.000
_cell.length_b   1.000
_cell.length_c   1.000
_cell.angle_alpha   90.00
_cell.angle_beta   90.00
_cell.angle_gamma   90.00
#
_symmetry.space_group_name_H-M   'P 1'
#
loop_
_entity.id
_entity.type
_entity.pdbx_description
1 polymer ?
#
loop_
_entity_poly.entity_id
_entity_poly.type
_entity_poly.pdbx_seq_one_letter_code
_entity_poly.pdbx_strand_id
1 'polypeptide(L)'
;RNLLCLDAYDNERWESVKGSLNRVFLNYGLPAAILCDNGAPWGDSMGGYIPFELWMMQMDVLPIHGRPLHPQTQGKEERFHRTRNEDILKRTPIRDLAHAQQLFDSYRLEFNTERPHSALNLDVPAKHYKKSPRMMPDVLKEPEYDAGKSLRKVNCKGYISIEDHRYDLSATCCGTDKQ
;
A
#
# COMPACT_ATOMS: atom_id res chain seq x y z
N ARG A 1 7.04 12.28 8.10
CA ARG A 1 8.15 11.52 7.47
C ARG A 1 8.54 10.26 8.26
N ASN A 2 7.70 9.76 9.13
CA ASN A 2 7.98 8.54 9.88
C ASN A 2 7.96 7.32 8.95
N LEU A 3 8.96 6.46 9.04
CA LEU A 3 9.06 5.23 8.27
C LEU A 3 8.32 4.12 9.02
N LEU A 4 7.09 3.80 8.60
CA LEU A 4 6.21 2.88 9.31
C LEU A 4 6.62 1.42 9.11
N CYS A 5 7.09 1.08 7.91
CA CYS A 5 7.48 -0.26 7.51
C CYS A 5 8.64 -0.18 6.53
N LEU A 6 9.55 -1.14 6.62
CA LEU A 6 10.59 -1.40 5.65
C LEU A 6 10.87 -2.89 5.67
N ASP A 7 10.23 -3.63 4.79
CA ASP A 7 10.32 -5.09 4.75
C ASP A 7 11.05 -5.56 3.50
N ALA A 8 11.79 -6.64 3.65
CA ALA A 8 12.50 -7.29 2.56
C ALA A 8 11.67 -8.45 2.00
N TYR A 9 11.57 -8.52 0.68
CA TYR A 9 10.87 -9.59 -0.03
C TYR A 9 11.74 -10.14 -1.15
N ASP A 10 11.48 -11.38 -1.51
CA ASP A 10 12.05 -12.06 -2.67
C ASP A 10 11.14 -11.99 -3.91
N ASN A 11 9.99 -11.38 -3.77
CA ASN A 11 9.00 -11.23 -4.84
C ASN A 11 8.17 -9.95 -4.67
N GLU A 12 7.41 -9.58 -5.70
CA GLU A 12 6.53 -8.40 -5.74
C GLU A 12 5.04 -8.81 -5.72
N ARG A 13 4.70 -9.91 -5.04
CA ARG A 13 3.32 -10.41 -5.00
C ARG A 13 2.52 -9.71 -3.92
N TRP A 14 1.25 -9.49 -4.23
CA TRP A 14 0.29 -8.88 -3.31
C TRP A 14 0.20 -9.64 -1.97
N GLU A 15 0.12 -10.95 -2.01
CA GLU A 15 -0.01 -11.80 -0.83
C GLU A 15 1.14 -11.60 0.16
N SER A 16 2.36 -11.42 -0.36
CA SER A 16 3.56 -11.17 0.46
C SER A 16 3.48 -9.81 1.15
N VAL A 17 3.07 -8.79 0.42
CA VAL A 17 3.04 -7.39 0.92
C VAL A 17 1.84 -7.12 1.82
N LYS A 18 0.70 -7.79 1.58
CA LYS A 18 -0.54 -7.64 2.37
C LYS A 18 -0.29 -7.84 3.87
N GLY A 19 0.53 -8.83 4.24
CA GLY A 19 0.89 -9.10 5.64
C GLY A 19 1.57 -7.91 6.33
N SER A 20 2.45 -7.21 5.63
CA SER A 20 3.12 -6.01 6.16
C SER A 20 2.19 -4.83 6.30
N LEU A 21 1.34 -4.59 5.31
CA LEU A 21 0.31 -3.54 5.43
C LEU A 21 -0.65 -3.82 6.58
N ASN A 22 -1.04 -5.09 6.75
CA ASN A 22 -1.89 -5.50 7.88
C ASN A 22 -1.24 -5.15 9.23
N ARG A 23 0.05 -5.49 9.42
CA ARG A 23 0.82 -5.10 10.61
C ARG A 23 0.88 -3.60 10.79
N VAL A 24 1.09 -2.84 9.72
CA VAL A 24 1.13 -1.38 9.76
C VAL A 24 -0.21 -0.82 10.22
N PHE A 25 -1.32 -1.28 9.66
CA PHE A 25 -2.65 -0.79 10.01
C PHE A 25 -3.07 -1.15 11.44
N LEU A 26 -2.72 -2.35 11.91
CA LEU A 26 -2.94 -2.74 13.30
C LEU A 26 -2.15 -1.88 14.29
N ASN A 27 -0.90 -1.55 13.95
CA ASN A 27 -0.02 -0.79 14.86
C ASN A 27 -0.26 0.72 14.81
N TYR A 28 -0.63 1.25 13.66
CA TYR A 28 -0.67 2.71 13.42
C TYR A 28 -2.04 3.24 13.04
N GLY A 29 -3.03 2.36 12.84
CA GLY A 29 -4.37 2.71 12.37
C GLY A 29 -4.45 2.94 10.86
N LEU A 30 -5.67 3.02 10.35
CA LEU A 30 -5.95 3.22 8.93
C LEU A 30 -5.72 4.66 8.49
N PRO A 31 -4.98 4.91 7.40
CA PRO A 31 -4.91 6.23 6.81
C PRO A 31 -6.21 6.59 6.06
N ALA A 32 -6.40 7.86 5.75
CA ALA A 32 -7.48 8.27 4.85
C ALA A 32 -7.17 7.89 3.39
N ALA A 33 -5.89 7.95 3.00
CA ALA A 33 -5.44 7.60 1.66
C ALA A 33 -4.01 7.06 1.68
N ILE A 34 -3.65 6.28 0.67
CA ILE A 34 -2.30 5.80 0.41
C ILE A 34 -1.90 6.21 -1.00
N LEU A 35 -0.74 6.88 -1.11
CA LEU A 35 -0.12 7.16 -2.40
C LEU A 35 0.76 5.96 -2.77
N CYS A 36 0.52 5.40 -3.94
CA CYS A 36 1.25 4.25 -4.48
C CYS A 36 1.89 4.59 -5.82
N ASP A 37 2.91 3.85 -6.21
CA ASP A 37 3.38 3.84 -7.58
C ASP A 37 2.42 3.02 -8.47
N ASN A 38 2.73 2.95 -9.78
CA ASN A 38 1.93 2.20 -10.74
C ASN A 38 2.50 0.80 -11.02
N GLY A 39 3.55 0.41 -10.31
CA GLY A 39 4.17 -0.91 -10.43
C GLY A 39 3.48 -1.97 -9.59
N ALA A 40 3.77 -3.25 -9.88
CA ALA A 40 3.30 -4.34 -9.03
C ALA A 40 3.87 -4.22 -7.60
N PRO A 41 3.12 -4.58 -6.57
CA PRO A 41 1.73 -5.09 -6.57
C PRO A 41 0.65 -3.99 -6.46
N TRP A 42 1.03 -2.71 -6.62
CA TRP A 42 0.22 -1.55 -6.33
C TRP A 42 -0.63 -1.06 -7.50
N GLY A 43 -0.26 -1.42 -8.73
CA GLY A 43 -0.93 -1.01 -9.95
C GLY A 43 -0.95 -2.10 -11.02
N ASP A 44 -1.78 -1.92 -12.03
CA ASP A 44 -1.85 -2.74 -13.23
C ASP A 44 -1.79 -1.85 -14.48
N SER A 45 -0.97 -2.24 -15.44
CA SER A 45 -0.85 -1.57 -16.73
C SER A 45 -2.06 -1.78 -17.66
N MET A 46 -2.88 -2.78 -17.37
CA MET A 46 -4.04 -3.16 -18.20
C MET A 46 -5.31 -2.36 -17.85
N GLY A 47 -5.30 -1.63 -16.75
CA GLY A 47 -6.48 -0.96 -16.21
C GLY A 47 -7.46 -1.94 -15.56
N GLY A 48 -8.20 -1.45 -14.58
CA GLY A 48 -9.13 -2.27 -13.79
C GLY A 48 -8.70 -2.34 -12.33
N TYR A 49 -9.57 -2.86 -11.49
CA TYR A 49 -9.29 -2.98 -10.07
C TYR A 49 -8.41 -4.18 -9.77
N ILE A 50 -7.38 -3.96 -8.96
CA ILE A 50 -6.47 -4.99 -8.46
C ILE A 50 -6.84 -5.38 -7.02
N PRO A 51 -6.36 -6.55 -6.51
CA PRO A 51 -6.67 -7.01 -5.15
C PRO A 51 -6.33 -6.01 -4.06
N PHE A 52 -5.24 -5.26 -4.22
CA PHE A 52 -4.82 -4.20 -3.31
C PHE A 52 -5.89 -3.09 -3.21
N GLU A 53 -6.36 -2.57 -4.35
CA GLU A 53 -7.35 -1.48 -4.37
C GLU A 53 -8.68 -1.91 -3.75
N LEU A 54 -9.16 -3.11 -4.08
CA LEU A 54 -10.39 -3.65 -3.49
C LEU A 54 -10.27 -3.80 -1.97
N TRP A 55 -9.11 -4.26 -1.50
CA TRP A 55 -8.86 -4.39 -0.07
C TRP A 55 -8.80 -3.03 0.64
N MET A 56 -8.23 -1.99 0.01
CA MET A 56 -8.24 -0.61 0.52
C MET A 56 -9.66 -0.05 0.58
N MET A 57 -10.46 -0.25 -0.47
CA MET A 57 -11.85 0.22 -0.52
C MET A 57 -12.72 -0.41 0.57
N GLN A 58 -12.52 -1.70 0.87
CA GLN A 58 -13.23 -2.38 1.97
C GLN A 58 -12.95 -1.76 3.36
N MET A 59 -11.84 -1.05 3.50
CA MET A 59 -11.44 -0.35 4.72
C MET A 59 -11.68 1.16 4.64
N ASP A 60 -12.33 1.64 3.58
CA ASP A 60 -12.55 3.06 3.31
C ASP A 60 -11.22 3.84 3.33
N VAL A 61 -10.21 3.28 2.66
CA VAL A 61 -8.90 3.89 2.42
C VAL A 61 -8.78 4.17 0.92
N LEU A 62 -8.53 5.41 0.55
CA LEU A 62 -8.41 5.81 -0.86
C LEU A 62 -7.02 5.47 -1.41
N PRO A 63 -6.90 4.53 -2.38
CA PRO A 63 -5.66 4.36 -3.12
C PRO A 63 -5.49 5.51 -4.12
N ILE A 64 -4.33 6.14 -4.11
CA ILE A 64 -3.97 7.24 -5.02
C ILE A 64 -2.74 6.80 -5.80
N HIS A 65 -2.87 6.71 -7.11
CA HIS A 65 -1.75 6.39 -8.00
C HIS A 65 -1.09 7.64 -8.54
N GLY A 66 0.23 7.59 -8.66
CA GLY A 66 1.00 8.66 -9.29
C GLY A 66 0.56 8.84 -10.75
N ARG A 67 0.43 10.10 -11.20
CA ARG A 67 0.17 10.35 -12.62
C ARG A 67 1.35 9.87 -13.45
N PRO A 68 1.13 9.15 -14.55
CA PRO A 68 2.21 8.79 -15.47
C PRO A 68 2.97 10.04 -15.91
N LEU A 69 4.29 9.96 -15.97
CA LEU A 69 5.18 11.05 -16.39
C LEU A 69 5.19 12.31 -15.49
N HIS A 70 4.67 12.23 -14.26
CA HIS A 70 4.75 13.32 -13.27
C HIS A 70 5.60 12.94 -12.06
N PRO A 71 6.95 12.99 -12.13
CA PRO A 71 7.87 12.56 -11.08
C PRO A 71 7.76 13.36 -9.77
N GLN A 72 7.17 14.56 -9.82
CA GLN A 72 7.05 15.43 -8.64
C GLN A 72 6.23 14.80 -7.50
N THR A 73 5.29 13.91 -7.83
CA THR A 73 4.44 13.23 -6.86
C THR A 73 5.24 12.22 -6.02
N GLN A 74 6.27 11.62 -6.61
CA GLN A 74 7.10 10.57 -6.00
C GLN A 74 8.49 11.05 -5.55
N GLY A 75 8.81 12.32 -5.77
CA GLY A 75 10.16 12.85 -5.47
C GLY A 75 10.64 12.70 -4.02
N LYS A 76 9.73 12.53 -3.04
CA LYS A 76 10.08 12.22 -1.64
C LYS A 76 10.46 10.75 -1.49
N GLU A 77 9.78 9.90 -2.20
CA GLU A 77 10.00 8.45 -2.21
C GLU A 77 11.29 8.11 -2.95
N GLU A 78 11.52 8.68 -4.11
CA GLU A 78 12.78 8.53 -4.83
C GLU A 78 14.00 8.96 -4.00
N ARG A 79 13.89 10.11 -3.29
CA ARG A 79 14.94 10.57 -2.38
C ARG A 79 15.16 9.58 -1.24
N PHE A 80 14.09 9.03 -0.68
CA PHE A 80 14.18 8.01 0.36
C PHE A 80 14.86 6.75 -0.17
N HIS A 81 14.44 6.23 -1.33
CA HIS A 81 15.05 5.07 -1.97
C HIS A 81 16.55 5.27 -2.24
N ARG A 82 16.94 6.44 -2.74
CA ARG A 82 18.36 6.80 -2.94
C ARG A 82 19.13 6.74 -1.62
N THR A 83 18.64 7.41 -0.60
CA THR A 83 19.28 7.47 0.72
C THR A 83 19.41 6.07 1.33
N ARG A 84 18.35 5.27 1.31
CA ARG A 84 18.37 3.88 1.79
C ARG A 84 19.41 3.04 1.02
N ASN A 85 19.47 3.16 -0.29
CA ASN A 85 20.43 2.42 -1.12
C ASN A 85 21.87 2.81 -0.77
N GLU A 86 22.14 4.09 -0.53
CA GLU A 86 23.44 4.59 -0.12
C GLU A 86 23.83 4.15 1.29
N ASP A 87 22.89 4.22 2.21
CA ASP A 87 23.14 3.94 3.62
C ASP A 87 23.25 2.44 3.91
N ILE A 88 22.47 1.60 3.23
CA ILE A 88 22.42 0.15 3.50
C ILE A 88 23.11 -0.64 2.38
N LEU A 89 22.54 -0.60 1.16
CA LEU A 89 22.87 -1.56 0.12
C LEU A 89 24.29 -1.37 -0.43
N LYS A 90 24.81 -0.14 -0.45
CA LYS A 90 26.18 0.12 -0.90
C LYS A 90 27.23 -0.15 0.19
N ARG A 91 26.85 -0.15 1.47
CA ARG A 91 27.78 -0.29 2.59
C ARG A 91 27.89 -1.72 3.11
N THR A 92 26.83 -2.48 3.00
CA THR A 92 26.75 -3.81 3.61
C THR A 92 26.30 -4.85 2.57
N PRO A 93 27.14 -5.83 2.23
CA PRO A 93 26.74 -6.94 1.38
C PRO A 93 25.61 -7.75 2.05
N ILE A 94 24.50 -7.86 1.35
CA ILE A 94 23.36 -8.65 1.83
C ILE A 94 23.66 -10.12 1.56
N ARG A 95 23.52 -10.96 2.59
CA ARG A 95 23.78 -12.40 2.53
C ARG A 95 22.53 -13.19 2.15
N ASP A 96 21.42 -12.83 2.76
CA ASP A 96 20.11 -13.48 2.62
C ASP A 96 18.98 -12.52 3.02
N LEU A 97 17.73 -12.98 2.88
CA LEU A 97 16.54 -12.19 3.18
C LEU A 97 16.44 -11.83 4.67
N ALA A 98 16.82 -12.74 5.55
CA ALA A 98 16.80 -12.51 7.00
C ALA A 98 17.81 -11.42 7.40
N HIS A 99 19.00 -11.46 6.82
CA HIS A 99 20.02 -10.42 7.03
C HIS A 99 19.56 -9.08 6.47
N ALA A 100 18.91 -9.06 5.28
CA ALA A 100 18.32 -7.85 4.73
C ALA A 100 17.29 -7.24 5.68
N GLN A 101 16.41 -8.08 6.25
CA GLN A 101 15.39 -7.63 7.20
C GLN A 101 16.00 -7.04 8.48
N GLN A 102 17.04 -7.67 9.04
CA GLN A 102 17.74 -7.14 10.22
C GLN A 102 18.33 -5.73 9.94
N LEU A 103 18.95 -5.55 8.78
CA LEU A 103 19.48 -4.25 8.38
C LEU A 103 18.37 -3.21 8.20
N PHE A 104 17.25 -3.60 7.62
CA PHE A 104 16.10 -2.73 7.40
C PHE A 104 15.42 -2.34 8.72
N ASP A 105 15.30 -3.25 9.67
CA ASP A 105 14.74 -2.96 10.98
C ASP A 105 15.62 -1.99 11.77
N SER A 106 16.93 -2.20 11.76
CA SER A 106 17.91 -1.30 12.38
C SER A 106 17.87 0.10 11.76
N TYR A 107 17.86 0.15 10.42
CA TYR A 107 17.75 1.41 9.69
C TYR A 107 16.44 2.15 9.97
N ARG A 108 15.32 1.42 10.02
CA ARG A 108 14.01 2.02 10.34
C ARG A 108 13.99 2.63 11.74
N LEU A 109 14.61 1.97 12.71
CA LEU A 109 14.74 2.49 14.06
C LEU A 109 15.58 3.76 14.08
N GLU A 110 16.81 3.72 13.56
CA GLU A 110 17.72 4.88 13.46
C GLU A 110 17.06 6.05 12.72
N PHE A 111 16.45 5.79 11.55
CA PHE A 111 15.77 6.79 10.72
C PHE A 111 14.69 7.56 11.50
N ASN A 112 13.92 6.85 12.32
CA ASN A 112 12.79 7.43 13.05
C ASN A 112 13.21 8.12 14.35
N THR A 113 14.21 7.60 15.06
CA THR A 113 14.51 8.01 16.45
C THR A 113 15.80 8.78 16.61
N GLU A 114 16.75 8.67 15.66
CA GLU A 114 18.07 9.24 15.82
C GLU A 114 18.43 10.23 14.70
N ARG A 115 17.94 9.98 13.46
CA ARG A 115 18.31 10.78 12.31
C ARG A 115 17.55 12.11 12.26
N PRO A 116 18.26 13.27 12.37
CA PRO A 116 17.62 14.57 12.26
C PRO A 116 17.22 14.87 10.80
N HIS A 117 16.06 15.47 10.62
CA HIS A 117 15.55 15.85 9.31
C HIS A 117 15.40 17.37 9.19
N SER A 118 16.05 17.97 8.19
CA SER A 118 15.99 19.42 7.96
C SER A 118 14.56 19.96 7.81
N ALA A 119 13.67 19.19 7.19
CA ALA A 119 12.28 19.56 7.04
C ALA A 119 11.44 19.44 8.35
N LEU A 120 12.03 18.96 9.43
CA LEU A 120 11.48 18.89 10.78
C LEU A 120 12.29 19.75 11.75
N ASN A 121 12.95 20.78 11.24
CA ASN A 121 13.84 21.66 12.03
C ASN A 121 14.92 20.86 12.79
N LEU A 122 15.53 19.88 12.11
CA LEU A 122 16.51 18.95 12.65
C LEU A 122 16.00 18.03 13.76
N ASP A 123 14.70 17.90 13.91
CA ASP A 123 14.12 16.92 14.84
C ASP A 123 13.92 15.55 14.14
N VAL A 124 13.62 14.54 14.96
CA VAL A 124 13.43 13.16 14.50
C VAL A 124 11.97 12.88 14.15
N PRO A 125 11.69 12.03 13.14
CA PRO A 125 10.33 11.75 12.67
C PRO A 125 9.39 11.23 13.75
N ALA A 126 9.88 10.37 14.65
CA ALA A 126 9.05 9.73 15.68
C ALA A 126 8.33 10.73 16.59
N LYS A 127 8.94 11.88 16.87
CA LYS A 127 8.33 12.93 17.72
C LYS A 127 7.13 13.62 17.06
N HIS A 128 7.09 13.63 15.73
CA HIS A 128 6.06 14.33 14.95
C HIS A 128 4.96 13.40 14.44
N TYR A 129 5.16 12.08 14.54
CA TYR A 129 4.20 11.10 14.05
C TYR A 129 3.08 10.89 15.07
N LYS A 130 1.84 10.92 14.57
CA LYS A 130 0.64 10.57 15.35
C LYS A 130 -0.08 9.42 14.66
N LYS A 131 -0.44 8.41 15.45
CA LYS A 131 -1.25 7.28 14.95
C LYS A 131 -2.62 7.78 14.48
N SER A 132 -3.16 7.10 13.49
CA SER A 132 -4.53 7.37 13.08
C SER A 132 -5.52 6.89 14.17
N PRO A 133 -6.60 7.64 14.41
CA PRO A 133 -7.67 7.20 15.31
C PRO A 133 -8.54 6.11 14.67
N ARG A 134 -8.45 5.90 13.35
CA ARG A 134 -9.22 4.88 12.63
C ARG A 134 -8.57 3.52 12.86
N MET A 135 -9.23 2.68 13.63
CA MET A 135 -8.74 1.33 13.90
C MET A 135 -9.01 0.41 12.72
N MET A 136 -8.10 -0.52 12.48
CA MET A 136 -8.33 -1.59 11.53
C MET A 136 -9.46 -2.51 12.07
N PRO A 137 -10.51 -2.81 11.29
CA PRO A 137 -11.57 -3.69 11.72
C PRO A 137 -11.09 -5.15 11.77
N ASP A 138 -11.56 -5.91 12.77
CA ASP A 138 -11.27 -7.34 12.89
C ASP A 138 -11.87 -8.13 11.74
N VAL A 139 -13.04 -7.69 11.25
CA VAL A 139 -13.74 -8.27 10.11
C VAL A 139 -14.06 -7.17 9.12
N LEU A 140 -13.67 -7.37 7.86
CA LEU A 140 -14.04 -6.46 6.79
C LEU A 140 -15.54 -6.54 6.56
N LYS A 141 -16.21 -5.39 6.59
CA LYS A 141 -17.64 -5.31 6.32
C LYS A 141 -17.94 -5.61 4.86
N GLU A 142 -18.99 -6.35 4.61
CA GLU A 142 -19.54 -6.42 3.27
C GLU A 142 -20.08 -5.04 2.86
N PRO A 143 -19.96 -4.67 1.58
CA PRO A 143 -20.49 -3.40 1.11
C PRO A 143 -22.00 -3.32 1.31
N GLU A 144 -22.46 -2.27 1.94
CA GLU A 144 -23.88 -1.94 2.02
C GLU A 144 -24.28 -1.20 0.75
N TYR A 145 -25.34 -1.68 0.11
CA TYR A 145 -25.84 -1.09 -1.13
C TYR A 145 -27.16 -0.37 -0.89
N ASP A 146 -27.28 0.81 -1.51
CA ASP A 146 -28.53 1.57 -1.50
C ASP A 146 -29.66 0.75 -2.15
N ALA A 147 -30.75 0.55 -1.42
CA ALA A 147 -31.91 -0.23 -1.88
C ALA A 147 -32.56 0.32 -3.17
N GLY A 148 -32.32 1.59 -3.50
CA GLY A 148 -32.81 2.23 -4.73
C GLY A 148 -31.94 1.98 -5.97
N LYS A 149 -30.78 1.30 -5.83
CA LYS A 149 -29.84 1.06 -6.95
C LYS A 149 -29.95 -0.39 -7.46
N SER A 150 -29.87 -0.53 -8.78
CA SER A 150 -29.75 -1.84 -9.41
C SER A 150 -28.37 -2.42 -9.19
N LEU A 151 -28.30 -3.54 -8.49
CA LEU A 151 -27.04 -4.25 -8.29
C LEU A 151 -26.78 -5.21 -9.45
N ARG A 152 -25.52 -5.32 -9.81
CA ARG A 152 -25.03 -6.29 -10.79
C ARG A 152 -23.78 -6.98 -10.26
N LYS A 153 -23.79 -8.31 -10.31
CA LYS A 153 -22.61 -9.11 -9.94
C LYS A 153 -21.65 -9.15 -11.11
N VAL A 154 -20.39 -8.88 -10.84
CA VAL A 154 -19.32 -9.05 -11.83
C VAL A 154 -19.11 -10.53 -12.07
N ASN A 155 -19.11 -10.97 -13.32
CA ASN A 155 -18.90 -12.37 -13.65
C ASN A 155 -17.40 -12.75 -13.55
N CYS A 156 -17.11 -14.05 -13.68
CA CYS A 156 -15.73 -14.58 -13.57
C CYS A 156 -14.77 -14.07 -14.67
N LYS A 157 -15.31 -13.47 -15.73
CA LYS A 157 -14.51 -12.82 -16.79
C LYS A 157 -14.29 -11.33 -16.55
N GLY A 158 -14.77 -10.78 -15.43
CA GLY A 158 -14.53 -9.41 -15.02
C GLY A 158 -15.42 -8.35 -15.67
N TYR A 159 -16.60 -8.70 -16.15
CA TYR A 159 -17.54 -7.74 -16.72
C TYR A 159 -18.96 -7.85 -16.16
N ILE A 160 -19.75 -6.79 -16.34
CA ILE A 160 -21.21 -6.77 -16.15
C ILE A 160 -21.88 -6.45 -17.48
N SER A 161 -23.16 -6.87 -17.62
CA SER A 161 -24.00 -6.50 -18.75
C SER A 161 -25.20 -5.69 -18.26
N ILE A 162 -25.48 -4.57 -18.92
CA ILE A 162 -26.62 -3.69 -18.66
C ILE A 162 -27.21 -3.35 -20.02
N GLU A 163 -28.49 -3.68 -20.24
CA GLU A 163 -29.22 -3.37 -21.48
C GLU A 163 -28.44 -3.74 -22.75
N ASP A 164 -27.94 -4.98 -22.81
CA ASP A 164 -27.12 -5.55 -23.89
C ASP A 164 -25.75 -4.88 -24.10
N HIS A 165 -25.36 -3.94 -23.26
CA HIS A 165 -24.02 -3.36 -23.26
C HIS A 165 -23.13 -4.06 -22.23
N ARG A 166 -21.91 -4.37 -22.64
CA ARG A 166 -20.88 -4.95 -21.80
C ARG A 166 -19.98 -3.85 -21.21
N TYR A 167 -19.77 -3.91 -19.91
CA TYR A 167 -18.87 -3.04 -19.16
C TYR A 167 -17.77 -3.89 -18.54
N ASP A 168 -16.57 -3.78 -19.06
CA ASP A 168 -15.40 -4.46 -18.53
C ASP A 168 -14.88 -3.74 -17.28
N LEU A 169 -14.72 -4.47 -16.18
CA LEU A 169 -14.24 -3.95 -14.90
C LEU A 169 -12.89 -4.59 -14.55
N SER A 170 -12.89 -5.77 -14.00
CA SER A 170 -11.73 -6.62 -13.75
C SER A 170 -12.18 -7.99 -13.27
N ALA A 171 -11.47 -9.05 -13.64
CA ALA A 171 -11.71 -10.39 -13.10
C ALA A 171 -11.51 -10.43 -11.56
N THR A 172 -10.70 -9.54 -11.02
CA THR A 172 -10.49 -9.39 -9.57
C THR A 172 -11.75 -8.96 -8.82
N CYS A 173 -12.68 -8.27 -9.50
CA CYS A 173 -13.98 -7.89 -8.95
C CYS A 173 -14.97 -9.05 -8.93
N CYS A 174 -14.64 -10.21 -9.50
CA CYS A 174 -15.50 -11.38 -9.43
C CYS A 174 -15.65 -11.78 -7.97
N GLY A 175 -16.88 -11.76 -7.48
CA GLY A 175 -17.16 -12.16 -6.12
C GLY A 175 -16.66 -13.58 -5.89
N THR A 176 -15.70 -13.75 -5.02
CA THR A 176 -15.41 -15.04 -4.42
C THR A 176 -16.63 -15.38 -3.59
N ASP A 177 -17.53 -16.22 -4.13
CA ASP A 177 -18.46 -16.96 -3.31
C ASP A 177 -17.59 -17.76 -2.34
N LYS A 178 -17.46 -17.25 -1.13
CA LYS A 178 -16.91 -18.05 -0.04
C LYS A 178 -17.94 -19.13 0.25
N GLN A 179 -17.62 -20.34 -0.10
CA GLN A 179 -18.15 -21.48 0.61
C GLN A 179 -17.63 -21.47 2.04
#